data_14f5bdc5e7828917545ab3e91db272a2
#
_entry.id   14f5bdc5e7828917545ab3e91db272a2
#
_cell.length_a   1.000
_cell.length_b   1.000
_cell.length_c   1.000
_cell.angle_alpha   90.00
_cell.angle_beta   90.00
_cell.angle_gamma   90.00
#
_symmetry.space_group_name_H-M   'P 1'
#
loop_
_entity.id
_entity.type
_entity.pdbx_description
1 polymer ?
#
loop_
_entity_poly.entity_id
_entity_poly.type
_entity_poly.pdbx_seq_one_letter_code
_entity_poly.pdbx_strand_id
1 'polypeptide(L)'
;MAFPACARPRSLALALASAFMSAGAALAQPAGLQVLQGAASVSASGKNLTITTSNGAGLNHSALNWQSFSVPAGSVTRFEQPSAASTSINRVTGADPSAILGTLTSNGKLVLVNPAGIAVGPGGVVDTAGF
;
A
#
# COMPACT_ATOMS: atom_id res chain seq x y z
N MET A 1 2.12 37.53 -30.51
CA MET A 1 2.12 37.05 -30.22
C MET A 1 2.19 36.41 -29.81
N ALA A 2 2.14 36.34 -29.63
CA ALA A 2 2.18 35.49 -29.10
C ALA A 2 2.16 34.91 -28.59
N PHE A 3 2.07 34.76 -28.47
CA PHE A 3 2.12 34.03 -27.87
C PHE A 3 2.07 33.41 -27.44
N PRO A 4 1.86 33.69 -27.44
CA PRO A 4 1.93 32.93 -26.98
C PRO A 4 1.94 32.32 -26.63
N ALA A 5 1.85 32.25 -26.41
CA ALA A 5 1.89 31.43 -26.00
C ALA A 5 1.91 30.87 -25.53
N CYS A 6 1.85 30.91 -25.27
CA CYS A 6 1.84 30.20 -24.81
C CYS A 6 1.97 29.62 -24.37
N ALA A 7 1.96 29.79 -24.32
CA ALA A 7 2.09 29.03 -23.85
C ALA A 7 2.13 28.50 -23.29
N ARG A 8 2.08 28.45 -22.96
CA ARG A 8 2.16 27.77 -22.32
C ARG A 8 2.08 26.91 -21.99
N PRO A 9 2.00 26.98 -21.98
CA PRO A 9 2.07 25.97 -21.50
C PRO A 9 2.25 25.38 -21.10
N ARG A 10 2.20 25.22 -20.73
CA ARG A 10 2.43 24.48 -20.21
C ARG A 10 2.48 23.76 -19.85
N SER A 11 2.47 23.89 -19.77
CA SER A 11 2.52 22.96 -19.35
C SER A 11 2.63 22.40 -18.99
N LEU A 12 2.71 22.39 -18.70
CA LEU A 12 2.81 21.53 -18.28
C LEU A 12 2.97 20.93 -17.99
N ALA A 13 2.92 21.09 -17.94
CA ALA A 13 3.05 20.18 -17.65
C ALA A 13 3.30 19.65 -17.31
N LEU A 14 3.44 19.55 -17.02
CA LEU A 14 3.65 18.72 -16.65
C LEU A 14 3.70 18.11 -16.34
N ALA A 15 3.63 18.22 -16.25
CA ALA A 15 3.70 17.35 -15.98
C ALA A 15 3.92 16.83 -15.74
N LEU A 16 4.12 16.71 -15.43
CA LEU A 16 4.37 15.96 -15.21
C LEU A 16 4.53 15.32 -15.01
N ALA A 17 4.59 15.30 -14.87
CA ALA A 17 4.83 14.44 -14.70
C ALA A 17 5.11 13.95 -14.55
N SER A 18 5.21 13.81 -14.22
CA SER A 18 5.50 13.08 -14.02
C SER A 18 5.80 12.54 -13.88
N ALA A 19 5.89 12.44 -13.68
CA ALA A 19 6.24 11.64 -13.46
C ALA A 19 6.64 11.30 -13.33
N PHE A 20 6.82 11.09 -12.94
CA PHE A 20 7.30 10.49 -12.78
C PHE A 20 7.50 9.86 -12.72
N MET A 21 7.37 9.68 -12.49
CA MET A 21 7.63 8.94 -12.39
C MET A 21 8.07 8.27 -12.45
N SER A 22 8.35 8.10 -12.15
CA SER A 22 8.83 7.49 -12.08
C SER A 22 9.09 6.73 -11.92
N ALA A 23 9.00 6.57 -11.66
CA ALA A 23 9.18 5.90 -11.47
C ALA A 23 9.41 5.05 -11.17
N GLY A 24 9.66 5.06 -11.29
CA GLY A 24 9.99 3.84 -10.92
C GLY A 24 9.72 3.28 -9.92
N ALA A 25 9.39 3.76 -9.57
CA ALA A 25 9.30 3.08 -8.67
C ALA A 25 8.77 1.76 -8.71
N ALA A 26 9.47 0.95 -9.21
CA ALA A 26 9.09 -0.43 -9.25
C ALA A 26 8.72 -1.01 -7.90
N LEU A 27 9.30 -0.48 -6.83
CA LEU A 27 8.99 -0.94 -5.48
C LEU A 27 8.17 0.08 -4.74
N ALA A 28 7.02 0.39 -5.29
CA ALA A 28 6.10 1.31 -4.65
C ALA A 28 5.48 0.68 -3.39
N GLN A 29 5.11 1.52 -2.46
CA GLN A 29 4.34 1.12 -1.30
C GLN A 29 2.95 0.63 -1.73
N PRO A 30 2.19 -0.01 -0.83
CA PRO A 30 0.82 -0.43 -1.14
C PRO A 30 0.00 0.71 -1.72
N ALA A 31 -0.74 0.40 -2.77
CA ALA A 31 -1.48 1.39 -3.54
C ALA A 31 -2.82 0.85 -4.02
N GLY A 32 -3.75 1.77 -4.30
CA GLY A 32 -5.03 1.42 -4.88
C GLY A 32 -5.97 0.72 -3.92
N LEU A 33 -6.07 1.23 -2.70
CA LEU A 33 -6.93 0.64 -1.66
C LEU A 33 -8.41 0.71 -2.05
N GLN A 34 -9.09 -0.41 -1.86
CA GLN A 34 -10.54 -0.52 -1.94
C GLN A 34 -11.03 -1.33 -0.75
N VAL A 35 -11.90 -0.76 0.06
CA VAL A 35 -12.42 -1.42 1.25
C VAL A 35 -13.64 -2.25 0.89
N LEU A 36 -13.62 -3.53 1.25
CA LEU A 36 -14.74 -4.44 1.04
C LEU A 36 -15.54 -4.65 2.31
N GLN A 37 -14.86 -4.74 3.44
CA GLN A 37 -15.47 -4.96 4.76
C GLN A 37 -14.75 -4.10 5.79
N GLY A 38 -15.53 -3.42 6.63
CA GLY A 38 -14.96 -2.55 7.66
C GLY A 38 -14.60 -1.19 7.11
N ALA A 39 -13.54 -0.61 7.63
CA ALA A 39 -13.03 0.67 7.20
C ALA A 39 -11.51 0.67 7.25
N ALA A 40 -10.90 1.50 6.42
CA ALA A 40 -9.46 1.64 6.44
C ALA A 40 -9.07 3.06 6.04
N SER A 41 -8.01 3.56 6.65
CA SER A 41 -7.39 4.82 6.27
C SER A 41 -5.90 4.63 6.16
N VAL A 42 -5.26 5.39 5.27
CA VAL A 42 -3.83 5.28 5.00
C VAL A 42 -3.18 6.62 5.32
N SER A 43 -2.13 6.57 6.11
CA SER A 43 -1.33 7.74 6.46
C SER A 43 0.13 7.46 6.13
N ALA A 44 0.75 8.35 5.37
CA ALA A 44 2.14 8.22 4.96
C ALA A 44 2.99 9.25 5.70
N SER A 45 4.16 8.81 6.15
CA SER A 45 5.16 9.68 6.77
C SER A 45 6.54 9.23 6.28
N GLY A 46 7.11 9.97 5.34
CA GLY A 46 8.36 9.60 4.71
C GLY A 46 8.24 8.24 4.00
N LYS A 47 9.06 7.30 4.40
CA LYS A 47 9.04 5.93 3.85
C LYS A 47 8.10 5.00 4.62
N ASN A 48 7.41 5.52 5.61
CA ASN A 48 6.54 4.72 6.48
C ASN A 48 5.09 4.91 6.11
N LEU A 49 4.35 3.83 6.13
CA LEU A 49 2.92 3.83 5.83
C LEU A 49 2.19 3.18 6.99
N THR A 50 1.16 3.85 7.47
CA THR A 50 0.28 3.30 8.51
C THR A 50 -1.11 3.12 7.93
N ILE A 51 -1.63 1.90 8.05
CA ILE A 51 -2.96 1.54 7.61
C ILE A 51 -3.78 1.23 8.85
N THR A 52 -4.73 2.10 9.16
CA THR A 52 -5.60 1.94 10.32
C THR A 52 -6.89 1.32 9.86
N THR A 53 -7.27 0.20 10.44
CA THR A 53 -8.47 -0.53 10.04
C THR A 53 -9.48 -0.62 11.16
N SER A 54 -10.74 -0.74 10.77
CA SER A 54 -11.85 -1.09 11.65
C SER A 54 -12.52 -2.34 11.11
N ASN A 55 -13.02 -3.18 12.01
CA ASN A 55 -13.69 -4.40 11.61
C ASN A 55 -15.05 -4.10 10.98
N GLY A 56 -15.53 -5.00 10.14
CA GLY A 56 -16.90 -4.95 9.66
C GLY A 56 -17.90 -5.08 10.80
N ALA A 57 -19.10 -4.56 10.61
CA ALA A 57 -20.13 -4.56 11.65
C ALA A 57 -20.44 -5.99 12.11
N GLY A 58 -20.29 -6.24 13.42
CA GLY A 58 -20.52 -7.56 13.99
C GLY A 58 -19.44 -8.58 13.65
N LEU A 59 -18.34 -8.16 13.07
CA LEU A 59 -17.25 -9.05 12.64
C LEU A 59 -15.97 -8.73 13.41
N ASN A 60 -15.00 -9.64 13.35
CA ASN A 60 -13.68 -9.43 13.93
C ASN A 60 -12.60 -9.28 12.85
N HIS A 61 -13.02 -8.95 11.63
CA HIS A 61 -12.07 -8.77 10.53
C HIS A 61 -12.47 -7.60 9.63
N SER A 62 -11.50 -7.13 8.87
CA SER A 62 -11.66 -6.22 7.76
C SER A 62 -11.18 -6.89 6.49
N ALA A 63 -11.68 -6.46 5.35
CA ALA A 63 -11.28 -6.99 4.06
C ALA A 63 -10.98 -5.84 3.11
N LEU A 64 -9.77 -5.83 2.57
CA LEU A 64 -9.24 -4.77 1.73
C LEU A 64 -8.73 -5.36 0.43
N ASN A 65 -8.97 -4.65 -0.67
CA ASN A 65 -8.31 -4.92 -1.94
C ASN A 65 -7.26 -3.84 -2.21
N TRP A 66 -6.17 -4.25 -2.83
CA TRP A 66 -5.10 -3.38 -3.23
C TRP A 66 -4.79 -3.60 -4.70
N GLN A 67 -4.46 -2.55 -5.42
CA GLN A 67 -3.95 -2.67 -6.78
C GLN A 67 -2.57 -3.33 -6.76
N SER A 68 -1.74 -2.93 -5.83
CA SER A 68 -0.43 -3.51 -5.59
C SER A 68 -0.09 -3.43 -4.11
N PHE A 69 0.70 -4.37 -3.64
CA PHE A 69 1.12 -4.39 -2.23
C PHE A 69 2.56 -4.90 -2.16
N SER A 70 3.48 -4.00 -1.87
CA SER A 70 4.89 -4.31 -1.63
C SER A 70 5.41 -3.39 -0.54
N VAL A 71 6.44 -3.83 0.15
CA VAL A 71 7.12 -3.03 1.18
C VAL A 71 8.57 -2.86 0.74
N PRO A 72 8.94 -1.68 0.25
CA PRO A 72 10.33 -1.42 -0.18
C PRO A 72 11.33 -1.56 0.95
N ALA A 73 12.57 -1.85 0.61
CA ALA A 73 13.65 -1.90 1.58
C ALA A 73 13.77 -0.55 2.30
N GLY A 74 13.93 -0.58 3.61
CA GLY A 74 14.03 0.62 4.43
C GLY A 74 12.68 1.25 4.76
N SER A 75 11.58 0.71 4.25
CA SER A 75 10.23 1.19 4.54
C SER A 75 9.56 0.32 5.60
N VAL A 76 8.60 0.92 6.29
CA VAL A 76 7.75 0.20 7.24
C VAL A 76 6.30 0.39 6.82
N THR A 77 5.59 -0.70 6.64
CA THR A 77 4.15 -0.70 6.45
C THR A 77 3.53 -1.31 7.69
N ARG A 78 2.70 -0.53 8.36
CA ARG A 78 2.16 -0.88 9.66
C ARG A 78 0.64 -0.90 9.60
N PHE A 79 0.06 -2.00 10.04
CA PHE A 79 -1.38 -2.10 10.23
C PHE A 79 -1.72 -1.87 11.69
N GLU A 80 -2.64 -0.94 11.92
CA GLU A 80 -3.22 -0.70 13.24
C GLU A 80 -4.66 -1.17 13.21
N GLN A 81 -4.91 -2.30 13.85
CA GLN A 81 -6.21 -2.93 13.93
C GLN A 81 -6.84 -2.66 15.30
N PRO A 82 -8.16 -2.89 15.45
CA PRO A 82 -8.83 -2.66 16.74
C PRO A 82 -8.24 -3.47 17.90
N SER A 83 -7.74 -4.68 17.65
CA SER A 83 -7.16 -5.50 18.71
C SER A 83 -6.26 -6.59 18.13
N ALA A 84 -5.55 -7.29 18.99
CA ALA A 84 -4.71 -8.42 18.60
C ALA A 84 -5.55 -9.60 18.08
N ALA A 85 -6.85 -9.65 18.41
CA ALA A 85 -7.75 -10.68 17.94
C ALA A 85 -8.37 -10.35 16.58
N SER A 86 -8.19 -9.14 16.09
CA SER A 86 -8.70 -8.71 14.79
C SER A 86 -7.83 -9.26 13.67
N THR A 87 -8.44 -9.42 12.49
CA THR A 87 -7.75 -9.88 11.29
C THR A 87 -7.99 -8.88 10.18
N SER A 88 -6.93 -8.50 9.46
CA SER A 88 -7.05 -7.73 8.25
C SER A 88 -6.74 -8.65 7.07
N ILE A 89 -7.70 -8.80 6.18
CA ILE A 89 -7.57 -9.62 4.98
C ILE A 89 -7.27 -8.69 3.82
N ASN A 90 -6.11 -8.90 3.18
CA ASN A 90 -5.61 -8.02 2.13
C ASN A 90 -5.40 -8.83 0.87
N ARG A 91 -6.04 -8.42 -0.20
CA ARG A 91 -6.00 -9.11 -1.47
C ARG A 91 -5.48 -8.17 -2.55
N VAL A 92 -4.49 -8.63 -3.31
CA VAL A 92 -3.96 -7.88 -4.44
C VAL A 92 -4.72 -8.27 -5.69
N THR A 93 -5.26 -7.27 -6.38
CA THR A 93 -6.04 -7.47 -7.61
C THR A 93 -5.24 -7.15 -8.86
N GLY A 94 -4.11 -6.45 -8.74
CA GLY A 94 -3.23 -6.17 -9.87
C GLY A 94 -2.40 -7.38 -10.26
N ALA A 95 -1.60 -7.23 -11.30
CA ALA A 95 -0.84 -8.33 -11.89
C ALA A 95 0.55 -8.50 -11.32
N ASP A 96 1.01 -7.58 -10.48
CA ASP A 96 2.38 -7.61 -9.98
C ASP A 96 2.51 -8.43 -8.70
N PRO A 97 3.57 -9.22 -8.56
CA PRO A 97 3.83 -9.93 -7.31
C PRO A 97 4.14 -8.94 -6.18
N SER A 98 3.94 -9.38 -4.96
CA SER A 98 4.27 -8.62 -3.76
C SER A 98 5.68 -8.97 -3.30
N ALA A 99 6.49 -7.96 -3.05
CA ALA A 99 7.84 -8.13 -2.52
C ALA A 99 7.94 -7.40 -1.17
N ILE A 100 8.23 -8.15 -0.12
CA ILE A 100 8.40 -7.62 1.23
C ILE A 100 9.91 -7.53 1.48
N LEU A 101 10.46 -6.35 1.26
CA LEU A 101 11.89 -6.08 1.42
C LEU A 101 12.17 -5.21 2.64
N GLY A 102 11.16 -4.53 3.15
CA GLY A 102 11.21 -3.76 4.38
C GLY A 102 10.47 -4.49 5.51
N THR A 103 9.85 -3.71 6.40
CA THR A 103 9.15 -4.26 7.56
C THR A 103 7.64 -4.13 7.37
N LEU A 104 6.94 -5.25 7.49
CA LEU A 104 5.49 -5.30 7.52
C LEU A 104 5.08 -5.70 8.94
N THR A 105 4.35 -4.83 9.61
CA THR A 105 3.97 -5.07 11.00
C THR A 105 2.48 -4.89 11.20
N SER A 106 1.92 -5.56 12.19
CA SER A 106 0.53 -5.43 12.59
C SER A 106 0.36 -5.82 14.05
N ASN A 107 -0.49 -5.08 14.76
CA ASN A 107 -0.89 -5.47 16.11
C ASN A 107 -1.90 -6.62 16.12
N GLY A 108 -2.58 -6.84 15.00
CA GLY A 108 -3.52 -7.95 14.82
C GLY A 108 -3.00 -8.98 13.84
N LYS A 109 -3.87 -9.91 13.46
CA LYS A 109 -3.54 -10.91 12.45
C LYS A 109 -3.63 -10.28 11.07
N LEU A 110 -2.78 -10.75 10.17
CA LEU A 110 -2.70 -10.21 8.82
C LEU A 110 -2.74 -11.35 7.82
N VAL A 111 -3.59 -11.21 6.82
CA VAL A 111 -3.66 -12.14 5.69
C VAL A 111 -3.33 -11.35 4.44
N LEU A 112 -2.41 -11.85 3.64
CA LEU A 112 -2.06 -11.25 2.37
C LEU A 112 -2.23 -12.31 1.27
N VAL A 113 -3.02 -11.97 0.26
CA VAL A 113 -3.31 -12.87 -0.87
C VAL A 113 -2.87 -12.17 -2.14
N ASN A 114 -1.96 -12.78 -2.88
CA ASN A 114 -1.55 -12.28 -4.18
C ASN A 114 -1.37 -13.45 -5.14
N PRO A 115 -2.27 -13.62 -6.12
CA PRO A 115 -2.15 -14.72 -7.09
C PRO A 115 -0.86 -14.68 -7.91
N ALA A 116 -0.24 -13.52 -8.05
CA ALA A 116 1.03 -13.39 -8.77
C ALA A 116 2.24 -13.79 -7.92
N GLY A 117 2.04 -14.01 -6.62
CA GLY A 117 3.09 -14.47 -5.72
C GLY A 117 3.48 -13.43 -4.68
N ILE A 118 4.06 -13.93 -3.59
CA ILE A 118 4.57 -13.13 -2.49
C ILE A 118 5.97 -13.62 -2.17
N ALA A 119 6.92 -12.69 -2.07
CA ALA A 119 8.29 -13.01 -1.69
C ALA A 119 8.72 -12.11 -0.54
N VAL A 120 9.30 -12.73 0.50
CA VAL A 120 9.97 -11.97 1.56
C VAL A 120 11.45 -12.06 1.27
N GLY A 121 12.01 -10.94 0.85
CA GLY A 121 13.39 -10.88 0.42
C GLY A 121 14.37 -10.68 1.57
N PRO A 122 15.68 -10.60 1.25
CA PRO A 122 16.70 -10.32 2.26
C PRO A 122 16.39 -9.02 2.97
N GLY A 123 16.45 -9.02 4.30
CA GLY A 123 16.12 -7.86 5.11
C GLY A 123 14.63 -7.66 5.33
N GLY A 124 13.78 -8.43 4.68
CA GLY A 124 12.34 -8.35 4.90
C GLY A 124 11.96 -8.93 6.26
N VAL A 125 11.06 -8.24 6.96
CA VAL A 125 10.57 -8.66 8.27
C VAL A 125 9.06 -8.61 8.26
N VAL A 126 8.43 -9.67 8.75
CA VAL A 126 6.99 -9.72 8.97
C VAL A 126 6.76 -9.95 10.47
N ASP A 127 6.17 -8.98 11.13
CA ASP A 127 5.95 -9.02 12.58
C ASP A 127 4.48 -8.71 12.86
N THR A 128 3.69 -9.73 13.07
CA THR A 128 2.25 -9.64 13.25
C THR A 128 1.81 -10.59 14.36
N ALA A 129 0.54 -10.45 14.80
CA ALA A 129 -0.05 -11.42 15.74
C ALA A 129 -0.27 -12.79 15.09
N GLY A 130 -0.33 -12.82 13.77
CA GLY A 130 -0.43 -14.05 12.96
C GLY A 130 -0.38 -13.70 11.49
N PHE A 131 0.22 -14.54 10.71
CA PHE A 131 0.38 -14.26 9.28
C PHE A 131 0.24 -15.53 8.45
#